data_8fb23f8275586a7c0db58aa47d42e7fd
#
_entry.id   8fb23f8275586a7c0db58aa47d42e7fd
#
_cell.length_a   1.000
_cell.length_b   1.000
_cell.length_c   1.000
_cell.angle_alpha   90.00
_cell.angle_beta   90.00
_cell.angle_gamma   90.00
#
_symmetry.space_group_name_H-M   'P 1'
#
loop_
_entity.id
_entity.type
_entity.pdbx_description
1 polymer ?
#
loop_
_entity_poly.entity_id
_entity_poly.type
_entity_poly.pdbx_seq_one_letter_code
_entity_poly.pdbx_strand_id
1 'polypeptide(L)'
;MNRMCGRFAFGTRLDQALVDLDVQTTLDPDPRWNIAPTDPHPMLTHDEGDLEVALGRWGFTASTTAVKAPINARVETASDKPVFSEAMRTARMAAPATGWYEWMASPVGRHPHHHTLVEDDIIWLAGILHPVGLEGFALLTQEATASIAHVHPRMPTVLSTKEVEAWLEHGTLPEIQAPVTSWAVGMDVNHTGREGAHLSEPIPTLF
;
A
#
# COMPACT_ATOMS: atom_id res chain seq x y z
N MET A 1 12.99 10.21 -12.87
CA MET A 1 12.93 8.96 -12.11
C MET A 1 11.47 8.75 -11.70
N ASN A 2 10.79 7.78 -12.30
CA ASN A 2 9.38 7.49 -12.01
C ASN A 2 9.29 6.93 -10.58
N ARG A 3 8.69 7.68 -9.65
CA ARG A 3 8.39 7.17 -8.30
C ARG A 3 7.17 6.26 -8.42
N MET A 4 7.35 4.99 -8.16
CA MET A 4 6.29 3.98 -8.06
C MET A 4 5.49 4.19 -6.78
N CYS A 5 4.23 3.81 -6.79
CA CYS A 5 3.25 3.82 -5.71
C CYS A 5 3.69 4.69 -4.52
N GLY A 6 3.37 5.95 -4.58
CA GLY A 6 3.76 6.93 -3.57
C GLY A 6 2.57 7.54 -2.87
N ARG A 7 1.38 6.96 -3.03
CA ARG A 7 0.15 7.44 -2.44
C ARG A 7 -0.91 6.34 -2.39
N PHE A 8 -1.62 6.24 -1.26
CA PHE A 8 -2.78 5.36 -1.14
C PHE A 8 -3.86 5.98 -0.25
N ALA A 9 -5.04 5.36 -0.25
CA ALA A 9 -6.19 5.76 0.55
C ALA A 9 -6.60 4.64 1.50
N PHE A 10 -7.05 5.01 2.69
CA PHE A 10 -7.77 4.17 3.62
C PHE A 10 -8.98 4.97 4.11
N GLY A 11 -10.00 5.05 3.27
CA GLY A 11 -11.19 5.90 3.44
C GLY A 11 -12.28 5.27 4.30
N THR A 12 -11.94 4.31 5.16
CA THR A 12 -12.87 3.63 6.08
C THR A 12 -12.27 3.52 7.48
N ARG A 13 -13.02 2.94 8.42
CA ARG A 13 -12.56 2.71 9.78
C ARG A 13 -11.76 1.41 9.88
N LEU A 14 -10.80 1.38 10.80
CA LEU A 14 -9.93 0.21 11.00
C LEU A 14 -10.71 -1.03 11.49
N ASP A 15 -11.69 -0.85 12.37
CA ASP A 15 -12.54 -1.93 12.86
C ASP A 15 -13.28 -2.67 11.72
N GLN A 16 -13.69 -1.96 10.67
CA GLN A 16 -14.30 -2.57 9.48
C GLN A 16 -13.30 -3.43 8.69
N ALA A 17 -12.04 -3.02 8.61
CA ALA A 17 -11.02 -3.81 7.94
C ALA A 17 -10.65 -5.10 8.68
N LEU A 18 -10.84 -5.14 9.99
CA LEU A 18 -10.45 -6.26 10.85
C LEU A 18 -11.56 -7.30 11.08
N VAL A 19 -12.82 -7.00 10.68
CA VAL A 19 -13.99 -7.85 10.96
C VAL A 19 -13.78 -9.32 10.56
N ASP A 20 -13.24 -9.57 9.38
CA ASP A 20 -13.06 -10.92 8.84
C ASP A 20 -11.76 -11.60 9.30
N LEU A 21 -10.92 -10.91 10.08
CA LEU A 21 -9.63 -11.41 10.57
C LEU A 21 -9.67 -11.76 12.07
N ASP A 22 -10.78 -11.49 12.76
CA ASP A 22 -10.95 -11.70 14.21
C ASP A 22 -9.85 -11.04 15.07
N VAL A 23 -9.36 -9.88 14.63
CA VAL A 23 -8.31 -9.13 15.32
C VAL A 23 -8.93 -7.96 16.09
N GLN A 24 -8.53 -7.81 17.35
CA GLN A 24 -8.94 -6.70 18.20
C GLN A 24 -7.84 -5.66 18.32
N THR A 25 -8.21 -4.38 18.35
CA THR A 25 -7.25 -3.28 18.55
C THR A 25 -7.90 -2.12 19.30
N THR A 26 -7.10 -1.35 20.00
CA THR A 26 -7.50 -0.06 20.58
C THR A 26 -7.16 1.12 19.66
N LEU A 27 -6.49 0.88 18.54
CA LEU A 27 -6.22 1.91 17.55
C LEU A 27 -7.50 2.28 16.80
N ASP A 28 -7.80 3.56 16.74
CA ASP A 28 -8.96 4.11 16.04
C ASP A 28 -8.54 5.35 15.22
N PRO A 29 -7.71 5.16 14.17
CA PRO A 29 -7.29 6.27 13.33
C PRO A 29 -8.44 6.79 12.48
N ASP A 30 -8.48 8.09 12.27
CA ASP A 30 -9.41 8.69 11.31
C ASP A 30 -9.17 8.16 9.90
N PRO A 31 -10.24 7.98 9.09
CA PRO A 31 -10.12 7.66 7.67
C PRO A 31 -9.27 8.71 6.94
N ARG A 32 -8.41 8.23 6.03
CA ARG A 32 -7.51 9.08 5.23
C ARG A 32 -7.55 8.71 3.76
N TRP A 33 -7.61 9.72 2.90
CA TRP A 33 -7.70 9.54 1.45
C TRP A 33 -6.42 9.91 0.71
N ASN A 34 -5.37 10.35 1.43
CA ASN A 34 -4.16 10.86 0.79
C ASN A 34 -2.88 10.52 1.57
N ILE A 35 -2.73 9.26 1.94
CA ILE A 35 -1.59 8.76 2.71
C ILE A 35 -0.33 8.79 1.86
N ALA A 36 0.69 9.49 2.34
CA ALA A 36 1.97 9.73 1.66
C ALA A 36 3.15 9.09 2.42
N PRO A 37 4.29 8.89 1.76
CA PRO A 37 5.52 8.49 2.45
C PRO A 37 5.82 9.40 3.64
N THR A 38 6.25 8.79 4.74
CA THR A 38 6.47 9.34 6.08
C THR A 38 5.23 9.48 6.96
N ASP A 39 4.03 9.29 6.44
CA ASP A 39 2.84 9.25 7.26
C ASP A 39 2.78 7.98 8.11
N PRO A 40 2.26 8.05 9.35
CA PRO A 40 1.92 6.87 10.12
C PRO A 40 0.69 6.19 9.54
N HIS A 41 0.65 4.85 9.58
CA HIS A 41 -0.49 4.07 9.13
C HIS A 41 -0.61 2.78 9.93
N PRO A 42 -1.83 2.30 10.25
CA PRO A 42 -2.03 0.99 10.85
C PRO A 42 -1.61 -0.12 9.90
N MET A 43 -1.13 -1.20 10.45
CA MET A 43 -0.73 -2.38 9.70
C MET A 43 -0.94 -3.64 10.53
N LEU A 44 -1.20 -4.75 9.86
CA LEU A 44 -1.17 -6.07 10.45
C LEU A 44 0.23 -6.64 10.38
N THR A 45 0.62 -7.28 11.47
CA THR A 45 1.83 -8.08 11.63
C THR A 45 1.47 -9.44 12.21
N HIS A 46 2.41 -10.36 12.19
CA HIS A 46 2.26 -11.67 12.83
C HIS A 46 3.33 -11.80 13.90
N ASP A 47 2.93 -11.99 15.16
CA ASP A 47 3.82 -12.19 16.29
C ASP A 47 3.38 -13.40 17.10
N GLU A 48 4.34 -14.30 17.39
CA GLU A 48 4.17 -15.53 18.18
C GLU A 48 2.96 -16.43 17.80
N GLY A 49 2.46 -16.33 16.55
CA GLY A 49 1.32 -17.11 16.05
C GLY A 49 0.01 -16.34 15.93
N ASP A 50 -0.03 -15.12 16.42
CA ASP A 50 -1.23 -14.28 16.39
C ASP A 50 -1.08 -13.07 15.44
N LEU A 51 -2.20 -12.62 14.90
CA LEU A 51 -2.26 -11.37 14.14
C LEU A 51 -2.37 -10.19 15.10
N GLU A 52 -1.51 -9.21 14.91
CA GLU A 52 -1.50 -7.98 15.71
C GLU A 52 -1.60 -6.73 14.84
N VAL A 53 -2.25 -5.69 15.39
CA VAL A 53 -2.27 -4.35 14.78
C VAL A 53 -1.18 -3.50 15.38
N ALA A 54 -0.28 -3.01 14.52
CA ALA A 54 0.75 -2.05 14.89
C ALA A 54 0.58 -0.74 14.11
N LEU A 55 1.21 0.33 14.60
CA LEU A 55 1.31 1.60 13.89
C LEU A 55 2.74 1.76 13.35
N GLY A 56 2.89 1.87 12.04
CA GLY A 56 4.18 2.07 11.39
C GLY A 56 4.22 3.31 10.52
N ARG A 57 5.42 3.80 10.22
CA ARG A 57 5.63 4.93 9.31
C ARG A 57 6.03 4.43 7.92
N TRP A 58 5.39 4.95 6.88
CA TRP A 58 5.71 4.53 5.52
C TRP A 58 7.08 5.04 5.07
N GLY A 59 8.01 4.14 4.93
CA GLY A 59 9.40 4.35 4.54
C GLY A 59 10.38 3.77 5.55
N PHE A 60 11.36 3.00 5.10
CA PHE A 60 12.44 2.53 5.94
C PHE A 60 13.27 3.73 6.41
N THR A 61 13.34 3.99 7.69
CA THR A 61 14.23 5.01 8.24
C THR A 61 15.67 4.49 8.16
N ALA A 62 16.49 5.15 7.34
CA ALA A 62 17.92 4.90 7.36
C ALA A 62 18.51 5.50 8.65
N SER A 63 19.21 4.69 9.43
CA SER A 63 19.75 5.09 10.73
C SER A 63 20.90 6.12 10.66
N THR A 64 21.48 6.33 9.51
CA THR A 64 22.53 7.35 9.28
C THR A 64 22.71 7.60 7.79
N THR A 65 22.71 8.85 7.39
CA THR A 65 23.10 9.40 6.07
C THR A 65 22.04 9.49 4.98
N ALA A 66 22.14 10.56 4.24
CA ALA A 66 21.60 11.10 2.99
C ALA A 66 20.90 10.19 1.94
N VAL A 67 20.69 8.94 2.15
CA VAL A 67 19.93 8.03 1.27
C VAL A 67 18.47 8.12 1.63
N LYS A 68 17.61 8.53 0.68
CA LYS A 68 16.16 8.52 0.87
C LYS A 68 15.72 7.12 1.29
N ALA A 69 15.03 7.04 2.42
CA ALA A 69 14.44 5.80 2.92
C ALA A 69 13.62 5.12 1.80
N PRO A 70 13.87 3.83 1.49
CA PRO A 70 13.05 3.14 0.50
C PRO A 70 11.62 3.02 1.03
N ILE A 71 10.67 3.47 0.23
CA ILE A 71 9.23 3.36 0.51
C ILE A 71 8.61 2.13 -0.12
N ASN A 72 9.30 1.54 -1.11
CA ASN A 72 8.85 0.37 -1.84
C ASN A 72 10.01 -0.62 -2.07
N ALA A 73 9.67 -1.89 -2.12
CA ALA A 73 10.56 -2.98 -2.52
C ALA A 73 9.92 -3.75 -3.68
N ARG A 74 10.71 -4.14 -4.68
CA ARG A 74 10.21 -4.97 -5.79
C ARG A 74 10.15 -6.42 -5.33
N VAL A 75 8.99 -7.06 -5.41
CA VAL A 75 8.80 -8.45 -4.99
C VAL A 75 9.78 -9.39 -5.68
N GLU A 76 10.07 -9.16 -6.96
CA GLU A 76 10.93 -10.00 -7.79
C GLU A 76 12.40 -10.02 -7.34
N THR A 77 12.83 -9.03 -6.57
CA THR A 77 14.24 -8.87 -6.17
C THR A 77 14.43 -8.54 -4.70
N ALA A 78 13.37 -8.41 -3.93
CA ALA A 78 13.45 -8.00 -2.52
C ALA A 78 14.23 -9.02 -1.68
N SER A 79 14.00 -10.30 -1.92
CA SER A 79 14.71 -11.39 -1.19
C SER A 79 16.22 -11.42 -1.43
N ASP A 80 16.68 -10.90 -2.58
CA ASP A 80 18.11 -10.88 -2.95
C ASP A 80 18.84 -9.63 -2.48
N LYS A 81 18.09 -8.58 -2.07
CA LYS A 81 18.69 -7.32 -1.66
C LYS A 81 18.97 -7.29 -0.17
N PRO A 82 20.22 -7.03 0.27
CA PRO A 82 20.58 -7.02 1.68
C PRO A 82 19.70 -6.13 2.56
N VAL A 83 19.19 -5.03 2.02
CA VAL A 83 18.31 -4.08 2.74
C VAL A 83 16.91 -4.65 3.01
N PHE A 84 16.47 -5.67 2.28
CA PHE A 84 15.12 -6.24 2.37
C PHE A 84 15.10 -7.74 2.70
N SER A 85 16.18 -8.47 2.43
CA SER A 85 16.19 -9.93 2.46
C SER A 85 15.83 -10.53 3.84
N GLU A 86 16.26 -9.90 4.92
CA GLU A 86 15.89 -10.32 6.27
C GLU A 86 14.41 -10.04 6.53
N ALA A 87 13.93 -8.83 6.22
CA ALA A 87 12.55 -8.45 6.42
C ALA A 87 11.57 -9.32 5.60
N MET A 88 11.93 -9.72 4.38
CA MET A 88 11.13 -10.65 3.57
C MET A 88 10.94 -12.01 4.25
N ARG A 89 11.87 -12.45 5.10
CA ARG A 89 11.78 -13.73 5.82
C ARG A 89 11.08 -13.61 7.18
N THR A 90 11.27 -12.49 7.89
CA THR A 90 10.99 -12.42 9.33
C THR A 90 10.09 -11.26 9.76
N ALA A 91 9.85 -10.27 8.89
CA ALA A 91 9.19 -9.05 9.29
C ALA A 91 8.20 -8.58 8.22
N ARG A 92 7.27 -9.46 7.85
CA ARG A 92 6.21 -9.16 6.90
C ARG A 92 5.08 -8.35 7.56
N MET A 93 4.41 -7.52 6.77
CA MET A 93 3.25 -6.74 7.20
C MET A 93 2.23 -6.60 6.07
N ALA A 94 1.01 -6.24 6.42
CA ALA A 94 -0.04 -5.88 5.48
C ALA A 94 -0.71 -4.58 5.93
N ALA A 95 -0.75 -3.57 5.06
CA ALA A 95 -1.38 -2.28 5.33
C ALA A 95 -2.79 -2.26 4.75
N PRO A 96 -3.85 -1.98 5.56
CA PRO A 96 -5.20 -1.84 5.04
C PRO A 96 -5.31 -0.60 4.14
N ALA A 97 -6.05 -0.73 3.05
CA ALA A 97 -6.29 0.35 2.11
C ALA A 97 -7.66 0.20 1.45
N THR A 98 -8.21 1.29 0.93
CA THR A 98 -9.38 1.29 0.04
C THR A 98 -9.00 1.49 -1.41
N GLY A 99 -7.70 1.70 -1.67
CA GLY A 99 -7.13 1.85 -3.00
C GLY A 99 -5.81 2.61 -2.99
N TRP A 100 -5.21 2.74 -4.16
CA TRP A 100 -3.95 3.48 -4.32
C TRP A 100 -4.00 4.42 -5.53
N TYR A 101 -3.03 5.33 -5.61
CA TYR A 101 -2.94 6.28 -6.70
C TYR A 101 -1.67 6.07 -7.51
N GLU A 102 -1.82 6.16 -8.84
CA GLU A 102 -0.72 6.25 -9.79
C GLU A 102 -0.98 7.37 -10.80
N TRP A 103 0.06 7.82 -11.46
CA TRP A 103 -0.01 8.98 -12.34
C TRP A 103 0.28 8.59 -13.78
N MET A 104 -0.74 8.64 -14.61
CA MET A 104 -0.58 8.47 -16.06
C MET A 104 0.16 9.66 -16.65
N ALA A 105 1.22 9.41 -17.41
CA ALA A 105 1.95 10.44 -18.15
C ALA A 105 1.16 10.86 -19.40
N SER A 106 1.10 12.16 -19.66
CA SER A 106 0.53 12.72 -20.89
C SER A 106 1.37 13.89 -21.40
N PRO A 107 1.15 14.37 -22.63
CA PRO A 107 1.87 15.55 -23.18
C PRO A 107 1.69 16.83 -22.35
N VAL A 108 0.60 16.93 -21.60
CA VAL A 108 0.25 18.13 -20.80
C VAL A 108 0.55 17.95 -19.31
N GLY A 109 1.16 16.82 -18.90
CA GLY A 109 1.52 16.58 -17.52
C GLY A 109 1.18 15.17 -17.04
N ARG A 110 1.08 14.99 -15.74
CA ARG A 110 0.74 13.72 -15.11
C ARG A 110 -0.65 13.82 -14.48
N HIS A 111 -1.50 12.84 -14.79
CA HIS A 111 -2.89 12.79 -14.33
C HIS A 111 -3.05 11.65 -13.31
N PRO A 112 -3.54 11.94 -12.10
CA PRO A 112 -3.74 10.92 -11.09
C PRO A 112 -4.90 10.01 -11.44
N HIS A 113 -4.72 8.72 -11.19
CA HIS A 113 -5.73 7.68 -11.26
C HIS A 113 -5.82 6.99 -9.91
N HIS A 114 -7.03 6.73 -9.46
CA HIS A 114 -7.30 5.86 -8.34
C HIS A 114 -7.49 4.43 -8.84
N HIS A 115 -7.01 3.47 -8.09
CA HIS A 115 -7.08 2.04 -8.37
C HIS A 115 -7.59 1.28 -7.15
N THR A 116 -8.40 0.26 -7.37
CA THR A 116 -8.81 -0.69 -6.32
C THR A 116 -9.13 -2.04 -6.95
N LEU A 117 -9.39 -3.07 -6.15
CA LEU A 117 -9.93 -4.33 -6.63
C LEU A 117 -11.42 -4.15 -6.99
N VAL A 118 -11.90 -4.99 -7.92
CA VAL A 118 -13.29 -4.88 -8.42
C VAL A 118 -14.30 -5.31 -7.36
N GLU A 119 -13.97 -6.32 -6.56
CA GLU A 119 -14.91 -6.99 -5.65
C GLU A 119 -14.67 -6.66 -4.17
N ASP A 120 -13.58 -5.98 -3.83
CA ASP A 120 -13.20 -5.71 -2.44
C ASP A 120 -13.21 -4.21 -2.14
N ASP A 121 -14.01 -3.78 -1.19
CA ASP A 121 -14.01 -2.40 -0.66
C ASP A 121 -12.77 -2.13 0.19
N ILE A 122 -12.21 -3.17 0.80
CA ILE A 122 -10.99 -3.12 1.62
C ILE A 122 -9.98 -4.10 1.04
N ILE A 123 -8.81 -3.59 0.76
CA ILE A 123 -7.66 -4.33 0.24
C ILE A 123 -6.51 -4.23 1.22
N TRP A 124 -5.55 -5.12 1.10
CA TRP A 124 -4.34 -5.11 1.91
C TRP A 124 -3.10 -4.96 1.02
N LEU A 125 -2.27 -4.00 1.34
CA LEU A 125 -1.01 -3.79 0.63
C LEU A 125 0.09 -4.58 1.33
N ALA A 126 0.61 -5.60 0.65
CA ALA A 126 1.71 -6.39 1.17
C ALA A 126 2.97 -5.53 1.35
N GLY A 127 3.68 -5.73 2.44
CA GLY A 127 4.88 -4.98 2.76
C GLY A 127 5.79 -5.69 3.75
N ILE A 128 6.87 -5.02 4.09
CA ILE A 128 7.88 -5.49 5.02
C ILE A 128 8.27 -4.38 5.99
N LEU A 129 8.55 -4.75 7.23
CA LEU A 129 9.08 -3.89 8.28
C LEU A 129 10.60 -3.86 8.25
N HIS A 130 11.17 -2.80 8.74
CA HIS A 130 12.61 -2.78 8.97
C HIS A 130 12.97 -3.75 10.12
N PRO A 131 13.90 -4.72 9.92
CA PRO A 131 14.08 -5.81 10.85
C PRO A 131 14.75 -5.44 12.19
N VAL A 132 15.32 -4.26 12.30
CA VAL A 132 16.01 -3.80 13.52
C VAL A 132 15.33 -2.58 14.09
N GLY A 133 14.30 -2.80 14.94
CA GLY A 133 13.73 -1.79 15.85
C GLY A 133 13.29 -0.49 15.19
N LEU A 134 12.97 -0.51 13.93
CA LEU A 134 12.65 0.68 13.17
C LEU A 134 11.16 0.74 12.87
N GLU A 135 10.62 1.87 13.17
CA GLU A 135 9.22 2.23 13.05
C GLU A 135 8.74 2.37 11.60
N GLY A 136 9.48 1.82 10.62
CA GLY A 136 9.24 2.05 9.22
C GLY A 136 8.90 0.78 8.42
N PHE A 137 8.03 0.93 7.41
CA PHE A 137 7.70 -0.13 6.48
C PHE A 137 7.93 0.25 5.02
N ALA A 138 8.13 -0.73 4.16
CA ALA A 138 8.15 -0.58 2.71
C ALA A 138 7.08 -1.47 2.09
N LEU A 139 6.30 -0.92 1.16
CA LEU A 139 5.31 -1.70 0.41
C LEU A 139 5.98 -2.53 -0.66
N LEU A 140 5.51 -3.75 -0.87
CA LEU A 140 5.91 -4.57 -1.99
C LEU A 140 5.24 -4.07 -3.27
N THR A 141 5.97 -4.10 -4.37
CA THR A 141 5.46 -3.74 -5.68
C THR A 141 5.81 -4.81 -6.70
N GLN A 142 4.92 -5.01 -7.66
CA GLN A 142 5.04 -5.97 -8.74
C GLN A 142 4.73 -5.33 -10.10
N GLU A 143 4.85 -6.10 -11.17
CA GLU A 143 4.40 -5.69 -12.49
C GLU A 143 2.89 -5.43 -12.48
N ALA A 144 2.47 -4.34 -13.13
CA ALA A 144 1.06 -3.98 -13.20
C ALA A 144 0.28 -4.98 -14.08
N THR A 145 -0.95 -5.26 -13.67
CA THR A 145 -1.87 -6.04 -14.51
C THR A 145 -2.15 -5.33 -15.84
N ALA A 146 -2.49 -6.07 -16.87
CA ALA A 146 -2.73 -5.52 -18.21
C ALA A 146 -3.79 -4.41 -18.21
N SER A 147 -4.79 -4.48 -17.31
CA SER A 147 -5.86 -3.48 -17.19
C SER A 147 -5.38 -2.10 -16.82
N ILE A 148 -4.29 -1.97 -16.05
CA ILE A 148 -3.78 -0.69 -15.52
C ILE A 148 -2.34 -0.35 -15.96
N ALA A 149 -1.67 -1.26 -16.69
CA ALA A 149 -0.29 -1.05 -17.14
C ALA A 149 -0.10 0.22 -18.01
N HIS A 150 -1.17 0.69 -18.65
CA HIS A 150 -1.19 1.94 -19.41
C HIS A 150 -1.07 3.19 -18.54
N VAL A 151 -1.45 3.12 -17.25
CA VAL A 151 -1.27 4.23 -16.28
C VAL A 151 0.15 4.20 -15.74
N HIS A 152 0.57 3.04 -15.22
CA HIS A 152 1.92 2.85 -14.69
C HIS A 152 2.34 1.37 -14.82
N PRO A 153 3.61 1.05 -15.19
CA PRO A 153 4.05 -0.33 -15.40
C PRO A 153 4.19 -1.14 -14.09
N ARG A 154 4.03 -0.50 -12.94
CA ARG A 154 4.12 -1.15 -11.63
C ARG A 154 2.88 -0.83 -10.81
N MET A 155 2.52 -1.76 -9.91
CA MET A 155 1.47 -1.61 -8.92
C MET A 155 1.94 -2.14 -7.56
N PRO A 156 1.31 -1.78 -6.42
CA PRO A 156 1.53 -2.47 -5.17
C PRO A 156 1.13 -3.95 -5.30
N THR A 157 1.73 -4.82 -4.51
CA THR A 157 1.25 -6.19 -4.34
C THR A 157 0.04 -6.15 -3.42
N VAL A 158 -1.12 -6.44 -3.98
CA VAL A 158 -2.41 -6.34 -3.30
C VAL A 158 -2.88 -7.72 -2.87
N LEU A 159 -3.39 -7.81 -1.67
CA LEU A 159 -4.00 -9.01 -1.08
C LEU A 159 -5.47 -8.74 -0.81
N SER A 160 -6.31 -9.72 -1.03
CA SER A 160 -7.63 -9.80 -0.41
C SER A 160 -7.49 -10.15 1.09
N THR A 161 -8.52 -9.92 1.88
CA THR A 161 -8.50 -10.26 3.31
C THR A 161 -8.14 -11.74 3.56
N LYS A 162 -8.59 -12.65 2.70
CA LYS A 162 -8.30 -14.10 2.78
C LYS A 162 -6.83 -14.48 2.55
N GLU A 163 -6.07 -13.61 1.91
CA GLU A 163 -4.66 -13.86 1.57
C GLU A 163 -3.68 -13.26 2.59
N VAL A 164 -4.20 -12.42 3.51
CA VAL A 164 -3.37 -11.70 4.49
C VAL A 164 -2.59 -12.67 5.38
N GLU A 165 -3.26 -13.66 5.98
CA GLU A 165 -2.63 -14.61 6.89
C GLU A 165 -1.56 -15.45 6.19
N ALA A 166 -1.84 -15.96 4.99
CA ALA A 166 -0.86 -16.71 4.20
C ALA A 166 0.38 -15.88 3.85
N TRP A 167 0.21 -14.60 3.60
CA TRP A 167 1.32 -13.69 3.40
C TRP A 167 2.12 -13.48 4.70
N LEU A 168 1.45 -13.11 5.78
CA LEU A 168 2.12 -12.77 7.04
C LEU A 168 2.87 -13.96 7.63
N GLU A 169 2.25 -15.12 7.67
CA GLU A 169 2.82 -16.34 8.29
C GLU A 169 3.84 -17.02 7.36
N HIS A 170 3.49 -17.22 6.09
CA HIS A 170 4.29 -18.07 5.20
C HIS A 170 5.02 -17.28 4.09
N GLY A 171 4.74 -16.00 3.89
CA GLY A 171 5.28 -15.22 2.78
C GLY A 171 4.66 -15.60 1.44
N THR A 172 3.49 -16.25 1.45
CA THR A 172 2.78 -16.65 0.23
C THR A 172 2.03 -15.46 -0.35
N LEU A 173 2.35 -15.12 -1.59
CA LEU A 173 1.64 -14.09 -2.36
C LEU A 173 0.72 -14.74 -3.39
N PRO A 174 -0.39 -14.09 -3.79
CA PRO A 174 -1.27 -14.60 -4.83
C PRO A 174 -0.52 -14.74 -6.16
N GLU A 175 -0.69 -15.89 -6.84
CA GLU A 175 -0.11 -16.13 -8.17
C GLU A 175 -0.77 -15.24 -9.23
N ILE A 176 -2.07 -15.01 -9.08
CA ILE A 176 -2.87 -14.19 -9.99
C ILE A 176 -3.49 -13.07 -9.17
N GLN A 177 -3.21 -11.84 -9.58
CA GLN A 177 -3.84 -10.68 -8.96
C GLN A 177 -5.32 -10.61 -9.33
N ALA A 178 -6.17 -10.34 -8.34
CA ALA A 178 -7.57 -10.06 -8.56
C ALA A 178 -7.77 -8.89 -9.55
N PRO A 179 -8.89 -8.86 -10.27
CA PRO A 179 -9.16 -7.79 -11.24
C PRO A 179 -9.10 -6.40 -10.60
N VAL A 180 -8.32 -5.52 -11.22
CA VAL A 180 -8.13 -4.13 -10.78
C VAL A 180 -8.97 -3.21 -11.66
N THR A 181 -9.72 -2.33 -11.03
CA THR A 181 -10.41 -1.20 -11.67
C THR A 181 -9.62 0.09 -11.48
N SER A 182 -9.81 1.06 -12.39
CA SER A 182 -9.08 2.32 -12.39
C SER A 182 -9.91 3.44 -13.00
N TRP A 183 -9.83 4.62 -12.41
CA TRP A 183 -10.43 5.83 -12.96
C TRP A 183 -9.60 7.07 -12.65
N ALA A 184 -9.71 8.08 -13.52
CA ALA A 184 -9.06 9.36 -13.31
C ALA A 184 -9.73 10.13 -12.16
N VAL A 185 -8.91 10.78 -11.32
CA VAL A 185 -9.36 11.58 -10.17
C VAL A 185 -8.86 13.02 -10.26
N GLY A 186 -9.38 13.88 -9.39
CA GLY A 186 -9.01 15.28 -9.32
C GLY A 186 -7.54 15.50 -8.97
N MET A 187 -6.98 16.65 -9.40
CA MET A 187 -5.58 17.01 -9.18
C MET A 187 -5.24 17.35 -7.71
N ASP A 188 -6.25 17.49 -6.85
CA ASP A 188 -6.06 17.80 -5.42
C ASP A 188 -5.25 16.74 -4.68
N VAL A 189 -5.30 15.48 -5.12
CA VAL A 189 -4.48 14.40 -4.57
C VAL A 189 -2.98 14.66 -4.70
N ASN A 190 -2.53 15.55 -5.58
CA ASN A 190 -1.12 15.94 -5.70
C ASN A 190 -0.60 16.69 -4.46
N HIS A 191 -1.49 17.26 -3.68
CA HIS A 191 -1.15 18.03 -2.48
C HIS A 191 -1.34 17.17 -1.24
N THR A 192 -0.25 16.74 -0.60
CA THR A 192 -0.26 15.84 0.57
C THR A 192 -1.06 16.35 1.78
N GLY A 193 -1.34 17.64 1.86
CA GLY A 193 -2.19 18.23 2.91
C GLY A 193 -3.69 18.26 2.58
N ARG A 194 -4.11 17.72 1.42
CA ARG A 194 -5.53 17.59 1.08
C ARG A 194 -6.04 16.23 1.53
N GLU A 195 -7.23 16.23 2.12
CA GLU A 195 -7.92 15.03 2.60
C GLU A 195 -9.40 15.07 2.23
N GLY A 196 -10.05 13.91 2.19
CA GLY A 196 -11.48 13.76 1.95
C GLY A 196 -11.82 12.81 0.81
N ALA A 197 -13.02 12.24 0.88
CA ALA A 197 -13.50 11.18 -0.04
C ALA A 197 -13.44 11.60 -1.52
N HIS A 198 -13.65 12.88 -1.82
CA HIS A 198 -13.59 13.42 -3.19
C HIS A 198 -12.26 13.15 -3.91
N LEU A 199 -11.17 12.87 -3.17
CA LEU A 199 -9.86 12.57 -3.77
C LEU A 199 -9.83 11.23 -4.49
N SER A 200 -10.69 10.27 -4.09
CA SER A 200 -10.84 8.96 -4.73
C SER A 200 -12.04 8.88 -5.68
N GLU A 201 -12.87 9.93 -5.77
CA GLU A 201 -14.01 9.96 -6.67
C GLU A 201 -13.59 10.19 -8.13
N PRO A 202 -14.26 9.54 -9.09
CA PRO A 202 -13.99 9.78 -10.50
C PRO A 202 -14.30 11.23 -10.90
N ILE A 203 -13.42 11.84 -11.71
CA ILE A 203 -13.74 13.13 -12.31
C ILE A 203 -14.89 12.96 -13.31
N PRO A 204 -15.85 13.90 -13.38
CA PRO A 204 -16.90 13.85 -14.38
C PRO A 204 -16.31 13.80 -15.79
N THR A 205 -16.72 12.80 -16.57
CA THR A 205 -16.39 12.77 -17.99
C THR A 205 -17.24 13.86 -18.67
N LEU A 206 -16.62 14.92 -19.13
CA LEU A 206 -17.28 15.88 -19.99
C LEU A 206 -17.46 15.22 -21.36
N PHE A 207 -18.68 14.84 -21.69
CA PHE A 207 -19.08 14.41 -23.04
C PHE A 207 -19.11 15.60 -23.99
#